data_61f43f94c913ef868b52b9b9f5113176
#
_entry.id   61f43f94c913ef868b52b9b9f5113176
#
_cell.length_a   1.000
_cell.length_b   1.000
_cell.length_c   1.000
_cell.angle_alpha   90.00
_cell.angle_beta   90.00
_cell.angle_gamma   90.00
#
_symmetry.space_group_name_H-M   'P 1'
#
loop_
_entity.id
_entity.type
_entity.pdbx_description
1 polymer ?
#
loop_
_entity_poly.entity_id
_entity_poly.type
_entity_poly.pdbx_seq_one_letter_code
_entity_poly.pdbx_strand_id
1 'polypeptide(L)'
;TLFFPGKDKEKGKPRDYQTIVESGILRAVTEYNSISYFAEGDTVSGFHYELLNAFARSKGLTPKIIPEMSFEKRQEGILTGKYDILANSTIVTSESKDSLLFTHPILLNKQVLVQRKPELENDSMYIHSQLELARKTLHVVKGSPVLLRIHNLSNEIGDTIYIQEVEKYGPEQLLAMVAHGDIDYTVCDESIAQASINDFPQLDIKTAISFTQFYSWGVSKHSPILLDSLNAWLDTYTLTPEFRELQKKYYNK
;
A
#
# COMPACT_ATOMS: atom_id res chain seq x y z
N THR A 1 -36.02 14.15 -33.55
CA THR A 1 -35.35 13.45 -32.42
C THR A 1 -33.90 13.23 -32.79
N LEU A 2 -33.01 14.08 -32.29
CA LEU A 2 -31.57 13.97 -32.52
C LEU A 2 -31.01 12.92 -31.56
N PHE A 3 -30.54 11.83 -32.11
CA PHE A 3 -29.77 10.81 -31.41
C PHE A 3 -28.34 11.35 -31.21
N PHE A 4 -27.94 11.65 -30.00
CA PHE A 4 -26.52 11.82 -29.66
C PHE A 4 -25.96 10.42 -29.38
N PRO A 5 -24.97 9.95 -30.14
CA PRO A 5 -24.27 8.74 -29.77
C PRO A 5 -23.52 8.99 -28.49
N GLY A 6 -23.82 8.20 -27.45
CA GLY A 6 -23.04 8.19 -26.22
C GLY A 6 -21.56 7.99 -26.55
N LYS A 7 -20.70 8.87 -26.05
CA LYS A 7 -19.25 8.65 -26.06
C LYS A 7 -19.01 7.39 -25.23
N ASP A 8 -18.87 6.25 -25.90
CA ASP A 8 -18.15 5.13 -25.34
C ASP A 8 -16.78 5.67 -24.91
N LYS A 9 -16.56 5.77 -23.61
CA LYS A 9 -15.22 6.00 -23.08
C LYS A 9 -14.39 4.83 -23.57
N GLU A 10 -13.55 5.04 -24.57
CA GLU A 10 -12.53 4.09 -24.95
C GLU A 10 -11.83 3.69 -23.65
N LYS A 11 -12.01 2.43 -23.24
CA LYS A 11 -11.22 1.87 -22.16
C LYS A 11 -9.79 1.97 -22.62
N GLY A 12 -9.02 2.85 -22.01
CA GLY A 12 -7.61 3.02 -22.31
C GLY A 12 -6.92 1.66 -22.24
N LYS A 13 -5.92 1.47 -23.08
CA LYS A 13 -5.08 0.25 -23.03
C LYS A 13 -3.82 0.57 -22.23
N PRO A 14 -3.29 -0.40 -21.46
CA PRO A 14 -1.99 -0.25 -20.81
C PRO A 14 -0.90 0.12 -21.84
N ARG A 15 -0.02 1.01 -21.44
CA ARG A 15 1.12 1.46 -22.26
C ARG A 15 2.37 0.71 -21.84
N ASP A 16 3.25 0.41 -22.80
CA ASP A 16 4.60 -0.03 -22.48
C ASP A 16 5.60 1.12 -22.61
N TYR A 17 6.85 0.88 -22.31
CA TYR A 17 7.91 1.86 -22.12
C TYR A 17 8.08 2.82 -23.30
N GLN A 18 8.07 2.32 -24.53
CA GLN A 18 8.23 3.17 -25.73
C GLN A 18 7.15 4.25 -25.81
N THR A 19 5.88 3.86 -25.63
CA THR A 19 4.76 4.81 -25.67
C THR A 19 4.86 5.84 -24.54
N ILE A 20 5.32 5.43 -23.36
CA ILE A 20 5.54 6.32 -22.22
C ILE A 20 6.62 7.34 -22.55
N VAL A 21 7.76 6.90 -23.08
CA VAL A 21 8.88 7.79 -23.48
C VAL A 21 8.45 8.77 -24.57
N GLU A 22 7.73 8.30 -25.59
CA GLU A 22 7.22 9.17 -26.66
C GLU A 22 6.24 10.23 -26.13
N SER A 23 5.45 9.91 -25.14
CA SER A 23 4.53 10.87 -24.49
C SER A 23 5.26 11.86 -23.58
N GLY A 24 6.44 11.53 -23.10
CA GLY A 24 7.20 12.29 -22.10
C GLY A 24 6.59 12.29 -20.70
N ILE A 25 5.52 11.54 -20.47
CA ILE A 25 4.75 11.53 -19.21
C ILE A 25 4.69 10.12 -18.64
N LEU A 26 5.10 9.98 -17.38
CA LEU A 26 4.94 8.77 -16.57
C LEU A 26 3.75 8.96 -15.64
N ARG A 27 2.76 8.06 -15.71
CA ARG A 27 1.58 8.08 -14.85
C ARG A 27 1.72 7.04 -13.76
N ALA A 28 1.58 7.45 -12.52
CA ALA A 28 1.66 6.53 -11.38
C ALA A 28 0.51 6.78 -10.41
N VAL A 29 0.08 5.73 -9.76
CA VAL A 29 -0.88 5.77 -8.66
C VAL A 29 -0.22 5.29 -7.39
N THR A 30 -0.54 5.95 -6.29
CA THR A 30 -0.05 5.62 -4.96
C THR A 30 -1.16 5.80 -3.93
N GLU A 31 -0.85 5.57 -2.66
CA GLU A 31 -1.78 5.75 -1.56
C GLU A 31 -1.43 7.03 -0.80
N TYR A 32 -2.44 7.78 -0.37
CA TYR A 32 -2.25 8.94 0.51
C TYR A 32 -2.09 8.47 1.95
N ASN A 33 -0.90 8.56 2.49
CA ASN A 33 -0.56 8.31 3.89
C ASN A 33 0.79 8.94 4.24
N SER A 34 1.17 8.93 5.51
CA SER A 34 2.40 9.56 6.02
C SER A 34 3.72 8.95 5.49
N ILE A 35 3.65 7.83 4.78
CA ILE A 35 4.82 7.16 4.21
C ILE A 35 4.87 7.32 2.69
N SER A 36 3.75 7.07 2.00
CA SER A 36 3.73 6.91 0.55
C SER A 36 3.68 8.22 -0.21
N TYR A 37 2.74 9.07 0.17
CA TYR A 37 2.46 10.35 -0.47
C TYR A 37 1.63 11.21 0.48
N PHE A 38 2.10 12.38 0.82
CA PHE A 38 1.34 13.34 1.63
C PHE A 38 1.71 14.78 1.28
N ALA A 39 0.78 15.70 1.53
CA ALA A 39 0.96 17.13 1.29
C ALA A 39 1.01 17.89 2.62
N GLU A 40 2.00 18.77 2.75
CA GLU A 40 2.11 19.75 3.83
C GLU A 40 2.19 21.14 3.20
N GLY A 41 1.12 21.90 3.27
CA GLY A 41 1.01 23.17 2.52
C GLY A 41 1.13 22.92 1.01
N ASP A 42 2.06 23.58 0.38
CA ASP A 42 2.33 23.46 -1.07
C ASP A 42 3.38 22.38 -1.41
N THR A 43 3.90 21.68 -0.40
CA THR A 43 4.96 20.68 -0.57
C THR A 43 4.37 19.28 -0.51
N VAL A 44 4.70 18.45 -1.50
CA VAL A 44 4.39 17.02 -1.52
C VAL A 44 5.64 16.23 -1.14
N SER A 45 5.46 15.25 -0.26
CA SER A 45 6.51 14.36 0.23
C SER A 45 6.00 12.91 0.24
N GLY A 46 6.85 11.98 0.54
CA GLY A 46 6.54 10.56 0.68
C GLY A 46 7.56 9.68 0.00
N PHE A 47 7.75 8.48 0.52
CA PHE A 47 8.74 7.53 0.02
C PHE A 47 8.48 7.16 -1.44
N HIS A 48 7.26 6.76 -1.77
CA HIS A 48 6.92 6.37 -3.14
C HIS A 48 6.89 7.56 -4.08
N TYR A 49 6.43 8.72 -3.60
CA TYR A 49 6.48 9.96 -4.36
C TYR A 49 7.92 10.34 -4.74
N GLU A 50 8.84 10.35 -3.79
CA GLU A 50 10.24 10.72 -4.00
C GLU A 50 10.96 9.69 -4.88
N LEU A 51 10.70 8.39 -4.67
CA LEU A 51 11.29 7.32 -5.50
C LEU A 51 10.80 7.37 -6.95
N LEU A 52 9.51 7.62 -7.17
CA LEU A 52 8.94 7.82 -8.51
C LEU A 52 9.55 9.02 -9.23
N ASN A 53 9.73 10.13 -8.53
CA ASN A 53 10.38 11.32 -9.11
C ASN A 53 11.83 11.01 -9.49
N ALA A 54 12.56 10.26 -8.69
CA ALA A 54 13.94 9.86 -9.01
C ALA A 54 13.98 8.98 -10.27
N PHE A 55 13.09 7.99 -10.39
CA PHE A 55 12.98 7.18 -11.60
C PHE A 55 12.62 8.01 -12.83
N ALA A 56 11.57 8.82 -12.76
CA ALA A 56 11.13 9.67 -13.86
C ALA A 56 12.24 10.61 -14.33
N ARG A 57 12.95 11.24 -13.39
CA ARG A 57 14.09 12.12 -13.70
C ARG A 57 15.20 11.37 -14.42
N SER A 58 15.51 10.15 -14.00
CA SER A 58 16.55 9.32 -14.64
C SER A 58 16.23 9.00 -16.11
N LYS A 59 14.96 9.03 -16.48
CA LYS A 59 14.46 8.75 -17.83
C LYS A 59 14.03 9.99 -18.62
N GLY A 60 14.19 11.19 -18.05
CA GLY A 60 13.76 12.43 -18.69
C GLY A 60 12.24 12.54 -18.83
N LEU A 61 11.48 11.88 -17.95
CA LEU A 61 10.03 11.86 -17.97
C LEU A 61 9.45 12.84 -16.94
N THR A 62 8.27 13.39 -17.25
CA THR A 62 7.47 14.16 -16.31
C THR A 62 6.54 13.23 -15.54
N PRO A 63 6.68 13.10 -14.21
CA PRO A 63 5.81 12.25 -13.44
C PRO A 63 4.46 12.91 -13.18
N LYS A 64 3.37 12.14 -13.37
CA LYS A 64 2.04 12.45 -12.87
C LYS A 64 1.67 11.40 -11.84
N ILE A 65 1.69 11.80 -10.57
CA ILE A 65 1.48 10.91 -9.43
C ILE A 65 0.15 11.24 -8.79
N ILE A 66 -0.75 10.27 -8.77
CA ILE A 66 -2.12 10.42 -8.28
C ILE A 66 -2.30 9.59 -7.01
N PRO A 67 -2.66 10.19 -5.87
CA PRO A 67 -3.06 9.45 -4.69
C PRO A 67 -4.49 8.91 -4.86
N GLU A 68 -4.67 7.62 -4.62
CA GLU A 68 -5.96 6.93 -4.65
C GLU A 68 -6.06 5.99 -3.45
N MET A 69 -7.06 6.17 -2.61
CA MET A 69 -7.23 5.41 -1.37
C MET A 69 -7.78 4.00 -1.58
N SER A 70 -8.54 3.77 -2.64
CA SER A 70 -9.15 2.46 -2.93
C SER A 70 -8.16 1.49 -3.57
N PHE A 71 -7.95 0.33 -2.93
CA PHE A 71 -7.17 -0.77 -3.50
C PHE A 71 -7.69 -1.20 -4.87
N GLU A 72 -9.00 -1.35 -4.99
CA GLU A 72 -9.64 -1.79 -6.23
C GLU A 72 -9.43 -0.78 -7.36
N LYS A 73 -9.59 0.52 -7.08
CA LYS A 73 -9.40 1.57 -8.07
C LYS A 73 -7.94 1.73 -8.49
N ARG A 74 -6.99 1.54 -7.58
CA ARG A 74 -5.56 1.54 -7.94
C ARG A 74 -5.26 0.40 -8.92
N GLN A 75 -5.70 -0.82 -8.60
CA GLN A 75 -5.47 -1.98 -9.46
C GLN A 75 -6.20 -1.84 -10.79
N GLU A 76 -7.45 -1.44 -10.79
CA GLU A 76 -8.22 -1.19 -12.01
C GLU A 76 -7.54 -0.16 -12.91
N GLY A 77 -6.97 0.89 -12.33
CA GLY A 77 -6.24 1.91 -13.07
C GLY A 77 -5.03 1.37 -13.84
N ILE A 78 -4.35 0.35 -13.31
CA ILE A 78 -3.28 -0.35 -14.03
C ILE A 78 -3.84 -1.24 -15.14
N LEU A 79 -4.88 -2.00 -14.84
CA LEU A 79 -5.49 -2.93 -15.81
C LEU A 79 -6.10 -2.21 -17.01
N THR A 80 -6.62 -1.01 -16.82
CA THR A 80 -7.25 -0.20 -17.87
C THR A 80 -6.30 0.77 -18.56
N GLY A 81 -5.05 0.86 -18.12
CA GLY A 81 -4.05 1.79 -18.68
C GLY A 81 -4.22 3.24 -18.23
N LYS A 82 -5.02 3.52 -17.22
CA LYS A 82 -5.10 4.84 -16.59
C LYS A 82 -3.78 5.25 -15.95
N TYR A 83 -3.09 4.28 -15.35
CA TYR A 83 -1.77 4.41 -14.74
C TYR A 83 -0.79 3.41 -15.31
N ASP A 84 0.48 3.78 -15.35
CA ASP A 84 1.58 2.92 -15.80
C ASP A 84 2.17 2.12 -14.65
N ILE A 85 2.27 2.72 -13.47
CA ILE A 85 2.91 2.14 -12.28
C ILE A 85 1.96 2.22 -11.08
N LEU A 86 1.83 1.09 -10.38
CA LEU A 86 1.27 1.01 -9.04
C LEU A 86 2.41 1.14 -8.03
N ALA A 87 2.56 2.33 -7.47
CA ALA A 87 3.68 2.69 -6.61
C ALA A 87 3.24 2.84 -5.14
N ASN A 88 2.97 1.74 -4.52
CA ASN A 88 2.73 1.64 -3.08
C ASN A 88 3.33 0.35 -2.53
N SER A 89 3.30 0.19 -1.23
CA SER A 89 3.72 -1.06 -0.59
C SER A 89 2.73 -2.17 -0.90
N THR A 90 3.03 -2.96 -1.93
CA THR A 90 2.17 -4.06 -2.38
C THR A 90 2.80 -5.40 -2.04
N ILE A 91 2.07 -6.23 -1.31
CA ILE A 91 2.42 -7.62 -1.07
C ILE A 91 2.17 -8.40 -2.37
N VAL A 92 3.19 -9.14 -2.82
CA VAL A 92 3.08 -10.00 -3.98
C VAL A 92 2.45 -11.33 -3.57
N THR A 93 1.25 -11.60 -4.05
CA THR A 93 0.52 -12.86 -3.85
C THR A 93 0.38 -13.62 -5.16
N SER A 94 0.05 -14.92 -5.09
CA SER A 94 -0.25 -15.70 -6.29
C SER A 94 -1.37 -15.07 -7.11
N GLU A 95 -2.45 -14.62 -6.45
CA GLU A 95 -3.58 -13.97 -7.10
C GLU A 95 -3.18 -12.66 -7.79
N SER A 96 -2.39 -11.81 -7.14
CA SER A 96 -1.95 -10.55 -7.73
C SER A 96 -1.03 -10.74 -8.93
N LYS A 97 -0.22 -11.82 -8.95
CA LYS A 97 0.62 -12.21 -10.10
C LYS A 97 -0.18 -12.63 -11.34
N ASP A 98 -1.43 -13.03 -11.16
CA ASP A 98 -2.30 -13.35 -12.32
C ASP A 98 -2.72 -12.10 -13.08
N SER A 99 -2.73 -10.95 -12.43
CA SER A 99 -3.21 -9.67 -12.98
C SER A 99 -2.10 -8.67 -13.30
N LEU A 100 -1.00 -8.70 -12.57
CA LEU A 100 0.08 -7.71 -12.63
C LEU A 100 1.46 -8.38 -12.75
N LEU A 101 2.41 -7.61 -13.29
CA LEU A 101 3.84 -7.89 -13.14
C LEU A 101 4.38 -7.04 -11.98
N PHE A 102 5.33 -7.58 -11.22
CA PHE A 102 5.92 -6.90 -10.08
C PHE A 102 7.42 -6.67 -10.28
N THR A 103 7.88 -5.52 -9.78
CA THR A 103 9.30 -5.19 -9.74
C THR A 103 10.06 -6.12 -8.80
N HIS A 104 11.38 -6.09 -8.89
CA HIS A 104 12.25 -6.60 -7.82
C HIS A 104 11.86 -5.93 -6.50
N PRO A 105 12.05 -6.60 -5.36
CA PRO A 105 11.68 -6.06 -4.06
C PRO A 105 12.33 -4.71 -3.78
N ILE A 106 11.53 -3.78 -3.25
CA ILE A 106 11.98 -2.43 -2.91
C ILE A 106 12.19 -2.32 -1.40
N LEU A 107 11.28 -2.92 -0.64
CA LEU A 107 11.20 -2.81 0.80
C LEU A 107 10.93 -4.15 1.45
N LEU A 108 11.25 -4.23 2.74
CA LEU A 108 10.77 -5.25 3.67
C LEU A 108 9.79 -4.60 4.64
N ASN A 109 8.66 -5.24 4.85
CA ASN A 109 7.66 -4.80 5.82
C ASN A 109 6.83 -5.99 6.31
N LYS A 110 5.98 -5.76 7.29
CA LYS A 110 5.03 -6.76 7.80
C LYS A 110 3.72 -6.09 8.19
N GLN A 111 2.69 -6.90 8.38
CA GLN A 111 1.41 -6.49 8.92
C GLN A 111 1.42 -6.63 10.44
N VAL A 112 0.91 -5.63 11.14
CA VAL A 112 0.80 -5.63 12.59
C VAL A 112 -0.63 -5.38 13.04
N LEU A 113 -0.96 -5.95 14.20
CA LEU A 113 -2.19 -5.62 14.91
C LEU A 113 -2.03 -4.25 15.57
N VAL A 114 -3.02 -3.40 15.40
CA VAL A 114 -3.14 -2.13 16.12
C VAL A 114 -4.26 -2.27 17.15
N GLN A 115 -3.93 -2.07 18.41
CA GLN A 115 -4.84 -2.16 19.55
C GLN A 115 -4.47 -1.12 20.62
N ARG A 116 -5.38 -0.85 21.54
CA ARG A 116 -5.06 -0.03 22.70
C ARG A 116 -4.19 -0.81 23.68
N LYS A 117 -3.27 -0.13 24.35
CA LYS A 117 -2.53 -0.69 25.48
C LYS A 117 -3.50 -1.15 26.57
N PRO A 118 -3.19 -2.22 27.31
CA PRO A 118 -4.06 -2.68 28.39
C PRO A 118 -4.14 -1.62 29.49
N GLU A 119 -5.33 -1.36 30.00
CA GLU A 119 -5.55 -0.48 31.15
C GLU A 119 -5.25 -1.19 32.48
N LEU A 120 -5.47 -2.49 32.50
CA LEU A 120 -5.26 -3.37 33.66
C LEU A 120 -4.43 -4.59 33.24
N GLU A 121 -3.74 -5.19 34.21
CA GLU A 121 -2.88 -6.36 33.97
C GLU A 121 -3.63 -7.57 33.35
N ASN A 122 -4.93 -7.69 33.63
CA ASN A 122 -5.81 -8.77 33.13
C ASN A 122 -6.87 -8.26 32.15
N ASP A 123 -6.56 -7.29 31.32
CA ASP A 123 -7.47 -6.75 30.32
C ASP A 123 -7.79 -7.83 29.27
N SER A 124 -9.03 -8.32 29.28
CA SER A 124 -9.51 -9.35 28.34
C SER A 124 -9.59 -8.89 26.89
N MET A 125 -9.56 -7.59 26.65
CA MET A 125 -9.56 -7.02 25.30
C MET A 125 -8.16 -6.95 24.69
N TYR A 126 -7.11 -6.97 25.52
CA TYR A 126 -5.75 -6.92 25.03
C TYR A 126 -5.28 -8.27 24.48
N ILE A 127 -4.79 -8.25 23.25
CA ILE A 127 -4.31 -9.42 22.52
C ILE A 127 -2.81 -9.56 22.72
N HIS A 128 -2.37 -10.68 23.31
CA HIS A 128 -0.96 -11.00 23.55
C HIS A 128 -0.35 -11.82 22.41
N SER A 129 -1.17 -12.62 21.72
CA SER A 129 -0.73 -13.49 20.63
C SER A 129 -1.81 -13.63 19.57
N GLN A 130 -1.42 -14.08 18.39
CA GLN A 130 -2.34 -14.31 17.26
C GLN A 130 -3.50 -15.28 17.63
N LEU A 131 -3.27 -16.24 18.52
CA LEU A 131 -4.30 -17.20 18.94
C LEU A 131 -5.50 -16.54 19.63
N GLU A 132 -5.28 -15.43 20.31
CA GLU A 132 -6.33 -14.70 21.03
C GLU A 132 -7.23 -13.87 20.09
N LEU A 133 -6.92 -13.83 18.80
CA LEU A 133 -7.77 -13.21 17.77
C LEU A 133 -9.03 -14.03 17.46
N ALA A 134 -9.08 -15.29 17.91
CA ALA A 134 -10.27 -16.12 17.77
C ALA A 134 -11.53 -15.38 18.26
N ARG A 135 -12.54 -15.29 17.38
CA ARG A 135 -13.83 -14.63 17.63
C ARG A 135 -13.75 -13.10 17.87
N LYS A 136 -12.61 -12.49 17.59
CA LYS A 136 -12.48 -11.03 17.58
C LYS A 136 -12.84 -10.47 16.20
N THR A 137 -13.25 -9.21 16.16
CA THR A 137 -13.56 -8.50 14.92
C THR A 137 -12.41 -7.55 14.57
N LEU A 138 -11.80 -7.77 13.42
CA LEU A 138 -10.79 -6.86 12.85
C LEU A 138 -11.45 -5.94 11.83
N HIS A 139 -11.29 -4.64 12.01
CA HIS A 139 -11.68 -3.65 11.02
C HIS A 139 -10.49 -3.38 10.11
N VAL A 140 -10.66 -3.54 8.81
CA VAL A 140 -9.60 -3.37 7.81
C VAL A 140 -10.14 -2.60 6.62
N VAL A 141 -9.24 -1.95 5.88
CA VAL A 141 -9.61 -1.24 4.65
C VAL A 141 -10.14 -2.24 3.61
N LYS A 142 -11.24 -1.90 2.97
CA LYS A 142 -11.88 -2.73 1.96
C LYS A 142 -10.89 -3.12 0.86
N GLY A 143 -10.90 -4.38 0.48
CA GLY A 143 -10.04 -4.94 -0.57
C GLY A 143 -8.56 -5.02 -0.19
N SER A 144 -8.21 -4.77 1.07
CA SER A 144 -6.83 -4.83 1.53
C SER A 144 -6.21 -6.22 1.30
N PRO A 145 -4.95 -6.29 0.82
CA PRO A 145 -4.23 -7.56 0.69
C PRO A 145 -4.08 -8.34 2.01
N VAL A 146 -4.23 -7.68 3.15
CA VAL A 146 -4.17 -8.33 4.47
C VAL A 146 -5.34 -9.31 4.69
N LEU A 147 -6.44 -9.18 3.96
CA LEU A 147 -7.60 -10.07 4.07
C LEU A 147 -7.22 -11.54 3.88
N LEU A 148 -6.39 -11.84 2.90
CA LEU A 148 -5.90 -13.20 2.67
C LEU A 148 -5.12 -13.73 3.87
N ARG A 149 -4.25 -12.90 4.44
CA ARG A 149 -3.48 -13.29 5.64
C ARG A 149 -4.39 -13.56 6.84
N ILE A 150 -5.40 -12.75 7.06
CA ILE A 150 -6.36 -12.94 8.16
C ILE A 150 -7.15 -14.24 7.96
N HIS A 151 -7.60 -14.53 6.74
CA HIS A 151 -8.26 -15.80 6.43
C HIS A 151 -7.36 -17.00 6.70
N ASN A 152 -6.11 -16.95 6.26
CA ASN A 152 -5.14 -18.00 6.52
C ASN A 152 -4.90 -18.19 8.02
N LEU A 153 -4.75 -17.08 8.75
CA LEU A 153 -4.57 -17.10 10.20
C LEU A 153 -5.79 -17.74 10.92
N SER A 154 -7.00 -17.39 10.49
CA SER A 154 -8.23 -18.01 11.00
C SER A 154 -8.21 -19.54 10.83
N ASN A 155 -7.78 -20.03 9.68
CA ASN A 155 -7.62 -21.45 9.43
C ASN A 155 -6.52 -22.09 10.29
N GLU A 156 -5.38 -21.39 10.45
CA GLU A 156 -4.26 -21.87 11.28
C GLU A 156 -4.64 -22.04 12.74
N ILE A 157 -5.41 -21.12 13.31
CA ILE A 157 -5.85 -21.18 14.70
C ILE A 157 -7.07 -22.10 14.89
N GLY A 158 -7.72 -22.53 13.81
CA GLY A 158 -8.89 -23.42 13.85
C GLY A 158 -10.15 -22.76 14.41
N ASP A 159 -10.25 -21.45 14.38
CA ASP A 159 -11.43 -20.68 14.82
C ASP A 159 -11.63 -19.47 13.91
N THR A 160 -12.78 -18.83 14.00
CA THR A 160 -13.14 -17.70 13.15
C THR A 160 -12.55 -16.39 13.69
N ILE A 161 -11.91 -15.65 12.80
CA ILE A 161 -11.62 -14.22 13.00
C ILE A 161 -12.63 -13.46 12.15
N TYR A 162 -13.41 -12.60 12.77
CA TYR A 162 -14.39 -11.79 12.05
C TYR A 162 -13.72 -10.58 11.40
N ILE A 163 -14.11 -10.27 10.18
CA ILE A 163 -13.58 -9.15 9.40
C ILE A 163 -14.70 -8.19 9.07
N GLN A 164 -14.50 -6.92 9.42
CA GLN A 164 -15.34 -5.82 8.97
C GLN A 164 -14.52 -4.95 8.02
N GLU A 165 -14.86 -5.01 6.74
CA GLU A 165 -14.23 -4.15 5.74
C GLU A 165 -14.80 -2.73 5.82
N VAL A 166 -13.91 -1.73 5.79
CA VAL A 166 -14.26 -0.31 5.86
C VAL A 166 -13.89 0.36 4.54
N GLU A 167 -14.88 0.91 3.87
CA GLU A 167 -14.70 1.47 2.53
C GLU A 167 -14.25 2.94 2.54
N LYS A 168 -14.67 3.69 3.56
CA LYS A 168 -14.56 5.14 3.59
C LYS A 168 -13.22 5.68 4.05
N TYR A 169 -12.46 4.89 4.81
CA TYR A 169 -11.25 5.33 5.50
C TYR A 169 -10.03 4.51 5.10
N GLY A 170 -8.84 5.16 5.14
CA GLY A 170 -7.56 4.49 4.97
C GLY A 170 -6.99 3.94 6.29
N PRO A 171 -5.81 3.31 6.24
CA PRO A 171 -5.20 2.67 7.42
C PRO A 171 -4.95 3.63 8.59
N GLU A 172 -4.53 4.85 8.35
CA GLU A 172 -4.26 5.83 9.40
C GLU A 172 -5.52 6.30 10.11
N GLN A 173 -6.63 6.43 9.38
CA GLN A 173 -7.92 6.77 9.97
C GLN A 173 -8.45 5.63 10.83
N LEU A 174 -8.31 4.37 10.41
CA LEU A 174 -8.69 3.21 11.22
C LEU A 174 -7.84 3.11 12.49
N LEU A 175 -6.55 3.39 12.41
CA LEU A 175 -5.65 3.46 13.54
C LEU A 175 -6.10 4.53 14.55
N ALA A 176 -6.47 5.72 14.09
CA ALA A 176 -7.03 6.78 14.93
C ALA A 176 -8.35 6.35 15.59
N MET A 177 -9.20 5.62 14.88
CA MET A 177 -10.46 5.07 15.43
C MET A 177 -10.21 4.05 16.53
N VAL A 178 -9.16 3.22 16.43
CA VAL A 178 -8.72 2.34 17.52
C VAL A 178 -8.27 3.17 18.72
N ALA A 179 -7.46 4.19 18.50
CA ALA A 179 -6.97 5.07 19.57
C ALA A 179 -8.09 5.74 20.35
N HIS A 180 -9.17 6.16 19.65
CA HIS A 180 -10.32 6.82 20.25
C HIS A 180 -11.38 5.85 20.79
N GLY A 181 -11.23 4.54 20.59
CA GLY A 181 -12.16 3.53 21.07
C GLY A 181 -13.39 3.28 20.20
N ASP A 182 -13.44 3.84 18.99
CA ASP A 182 -14.56 3.63 18.05
C ASP A 182 -14.56 2.20 17.48
N ILE A 183 -13.39 1.63 17.32
CA ILE A 183 -13.16 0.22 16.98
C ILE A 183 -12.07 -0.34 17.91
N ASP A 184 -12.00 -1.67 18.05
CA ASP A 184 -11.07 -2.29 18.98
C ASP A 184 -9.76 -2.71 18.33
N TYR A 185 -9.81 -3.18 17.08
CA TYR A 185 -8.65 -3.74 16.38
C TYR A 185 -8.65 -3.33 14.91
N THR A 186 -7.47 -2.98 14.41
CA THR A 186 -7.19 -2.91 12.98
C THR A 186 -5.86 -3.57 12.65
N VAL A 187 -5.62 -3.81 11.38
CA VAL A 187 -4.36 -4.38 10.88
C VAL A 187 -3.86 -3.49 9.75
N CYS A 188 -2.60 -3.09 9.83
CA CYS A 188 -1.95 -2.31 8.78
C CYS A 188 -0.46 -2.60 8.68
N ASP A 189 0.19 -2.00 7.70
CA ASP A 189 1.64 -2.04 7.56
C ASP A 189 2.32 -1.47 8.81
N GLU A 190 3.34 -2.15 9.31
CA GLU A 190 4.11 -1.72 10.48
C GLU A 190 4.68 -0.30 10.29
N SER A 191 5.13 0.04 9.10
CA SER A 191 5.66 1.38 8.79
C SER A 191 4.63 2.49 9.01
N ILE A 192 3.38 2.27 8.61
CA ILE A 192 2.27 3.21 8.85
C ILE A 192 1.97 3.30 10.34
N ALA A 193 1.91 2.17 11.03
CA ALA A 193 1.68 2.12 12.47
C ALA A 193 2.78 2.84 13.25
N GLN A 194 4.03 2.63 12.91
CA GLN A 194 5.18 3.31 13.54
C GLN A 194 5.17 4.82 13.30
N ALA A 195 4.82 5.26 12.09
CA ALA A 195 4.73 6.68 11.79
C ALA A 195 3.64 7.40 12.59
N SER A 196 2.58 6.68 12.97
CA SER A 196 1.42 7.23 13.67
C SER A 196 1.48 7.11 15.19
N ILE A 197 2.30 6.20 15.74
CA ILE A 197 2.26 5.85 17.17
C ILE A 197 2.66 7.02 18.09
N ASN A 198 3.46 7.96 17.62
CA ASN A 198 3.83 9.14 18.41
C ASN A 198 2.63 10.07 18.66
N ASP A 199 1.68 10.10 17.73
CA ASP A 199 0.45 10.89 17.85
C ASP A 199 -0.60 10.16 18.71
N PHE A 200 -0.47 8.85 18.87
CA PHE A 200 -1.38 7.98 19.60
C PHE A 200 -0.63 7.07 20.59
N PRO A 201 -0.04 7.62 21.67
CA PRO A 201 0.78 6.84 22.59
C PRO A 201 0.02 5.76 23.37
N GLN A 202 -1.31 5.79 23.35
CA GLN A 202 -2.19 4.76 23.92
C GLN A 202 -2.25 3.47 23.09
N LEU A 203 -1.67 3.46 21.88
CA LEU A 203 -1.70 2.29 21.01
C LEU A 203 -0.52 1.35 21.25
N ASP A 204 -0.77 0.08 21.00
CA ASP A 204 0.20 -1.00 20.94
C ASP A 204 0.19 -1.63 19.54
N ILE A 205 1.38 -1.87 19.00
CA ILE A 205 1.60 -2.43 17.66
C ILE A 205 2.58 -3.61 17.67
N LYS A 206 2.74 -4.27 18.81
CA LYS A 206 3.77 -5.30 19.00
C LYS A 206 3.41 -6.65 18.40
N THR A 207 2.13 -6.95 18.24
CA THR A 207 1.67 -8.25 17.74
C THR A 207 1.73 -8.27 16.22
N ALA A 208 2.63 -9.07 15.66
CA ALA A 208 2.70 -9.28 14.21
C ALA A 208 1.55 -10.16 13.72
N ILE A 209 0.94 -9.80 12.61
CA ILE A 209 -0.08 -10.59 11.91
C ILE A 209 0.54 -11.39 10.77
N SER A 210 1.57 -10.88 10.14
CA SER A 210 2.33 -11.58 9.11
C SER A 210 3.81 -11.67 9.46
N PHE A 211 4.52 -12.57 8.77
CA PHE A 211 5.96 -12.49 8.69
C PHE A 211 6.40 -11.24 7.92
N THR A 212 7.66 -10.85 8.09
CA THR A 212 8.29 -9.85 7.24
C THR A 212 8.29 -10.34 5.79
N GLN A 213 7.82 -9.51 4.88
CA GLN A 213 7.64 -9.82 3.47
C GLN A 213 8.29 -8.76 2.59
N PHE A 214 8.58 -9.15 1.36
CA PHE A 214 9.01 -8.22 0.32
C PHE A 214 7.82 -7.47 -0.26
N TYR A 215 8.03 -6.18 -0.48
CA TYR A 215 7.07 -5.27 -1.13
C TYR A 215 7.65 -4.74 -2.43
N SER A 216 6.84 -4.72 -3.46
CA SER A 216 7.21 -4.33 -4.83
C SER A 216 6.22 -3.34 -5.41
N TRP A 217 6.63 -2.64 -6.46
CA TRP A 217 5.70 -1.93 -7.34
C TRP A 217 5.12 -2.86 -8.39
N GLY A 218 3.96 -2.48 -8.93
CA GLY A 218 3.27 -3.25 -9.96
C GLY A 218 3.15 -2.49 -11.27
N VAL A 219 3.14 -3.24 -12.36
CA VAL A 219 2.84 -2.73 -13.72
C VAL A 219 1.91 -3.69 -14.43
N SER A 220 1.29 -3.25 -15.52
CA SER A 220 0.47 -4.12 -16.36
C SER A 220 1.26 -5.28 -16.94
N LYS A 221 0.61 -6.42 -17.13
CA LYS A 221 1.16 -7.56 -17.90
C LYS A 221 1.51 -7.20 -19.35
N HIS A 222 0.93 -6.12 -19.86
CA HIS A 222 1.21 -5.59 -21.20
C HIS A 222 2.37 -4.57 -21.23
N SER A 223 3.07 -4.40 -20.11
CA SER A 223 4.16 -3.42 -19.97
C SER A 223 5.48 -4.09 -19.51
N PRO A 224 5.93 -5.19 -20.18
CA PRO A 224 7.14 -5.91 -19.77
C PRO A 224 8.43 -5.10 -19.94
N ILE A 225 8.51 -4.22 -20.93
CA ILE A 225 9.69 -3.38 -21.16
C ILE A 225 9.78 -2.29 -20.09
N LEU A 226 8.65 -1.73 -19.66
CA LEU A 226 8.61 -0.83 -18.50
C LEU A 226 9.13 -1.53 -17.25
N LEU A 227 8.71 -2.78 -17.02
CA LEU A 227 9.20 -3.59 -15.89
C LEU A 227 10.72 -3.76 -15.94
N ASP A 228 11.26 -4.13 -17.10
CA ASP A 228 12.70 -4.31 -17.28
C ASP A 228 13.47 -3.02 -17.00
N SER A 229 12.95 -1.88 -17.48
CA SER A 229 13.54 -0.56 -17.21
C SER A 229 13.51 -0.18 -15.73
N LEU A 230 12.39 -0.46 -15.05
CA LEU A 230 12.26 -0.25 -13.61
C LEU A 230 13.24 -1.12 -12.81
N ASN A 231 13.30 -2.41 -13.11
CA ASN A 231 14.18 -3.34 -12.42
C ASN A 231 15.66 -2.99 -12.61
N ALA A 232 16.06 -2.66 -13.83
CA ALA A 232 17.44 -2.24 -14.11
C ALA A 232 17.82 -0.98 -13.33
N TRP A 233 16.91 -0.02 -13.23
CA TRP A 233 17.13 1.19 -12.44
C TRP A 233 17.13 0.90 -10.93
N LEU A 234 16.16 0.13 -10.43
CA LEU A 234 16.08 -0.23 -9.00
C LEU A 234 17.31 -0.98 -8.52
N ASP A 235 17.82 -1.93 -9.32
CA ASP A 235 18.99 -2.73 -8.97
C ASP A 235 20.25 -1.89 -8.73
N THR A 236 20.36 -0.75 -9.38
CA THR A 236 21.45 0.21 -9.15
C THR A 236 21.11 1.27 -8.12
N TYR A 237 19.93 1.86 -8.21
CA TYR A 237 19.53 2.98 -7.35
C TYR A 237 19.40 2.57 -5.88
N THR A 238 18.91 1.36 -5.59
CA THR A 238 18.79 0.85 -4.21
C THR A 238 20.13 0.68 -3.50
N LEU A 239 21.24 0.68 -4.22
CA LEU A 239 22.59 0.62 -3.67
C LEU A 239 23.19 2.00 -3.38
N THR A 240 22.52 3.08 -3.78
CA THR A 240 23.02 4.45 -3.65
C THR A 240 22.84 5.01 -2.24
N PRO A 241 23.67 5.99 -1.83
CA PRO A 241 23.47 6.73 -0.59
C PRO A 241 22.11 7.45 -0.57
N GLU A 242 21.66 7.99 -1.71
CA GLU A 242 20.38 8.69 -1.86
C GLU A 242 19.20 7.79 -1.46
N PHE A 243 19.21 6.55 -1.91
CA PHE A 243 18.16 5.59 -1.53
C PHE A 243 18.21 5.26 -0.04
N ARG A 244 19.40 5.11 0.53
CA ARG A 244 19.55 4.87 1.98
C ARG A 244 19.00 6.02 2.81
N GLU A 245 19.27 7.26 2.39
CA GLU A 245 18.71 8.44 3.07
C GLU A 245 17.18 8.51 2.93
N LEU A 246 16.65 8.15 1.76
CA LEU A 246 15.22 8.04 1.53
C LEU A 246 14.56 7.00 2.46
N GLN A 247 15.17 5.83 2.61
CA GLN A 247 14.71 4.80 3.54
C GLN A 247 14.72 5.29 4.99
N LYS A 248 15.81 5.90 5.44
CA LYS A 248 15.92 6.44 6.80
C LYS A 248 14.86 7.50 7.08
N LYS A 249 14.57 8.34 6.11
CA LYS A 249 13.59 9.43 6.25
C LYS A 249 12.19 8.91 6.60
N TYR A 250 11.79 7.77 6.06
CA TYR A 250 10.42 7.24 6.19
C TYR A 250 10.28 5.95 6.98
N TYR A 251 11.31 5.10 7.04
CA TYR A 251 11.21 3.75 7.61
C TYR A 251 12.06 3.51 8.87
N ASN A 252 12.97 4.39 9.21
CA ASN A 252 13.87 4.24 10.37
C ASN A 252 13.70 5.42 11.35
N LYS A 253 12.46 5.71 11.72
CA LYS A 253 12.16 6.73 12.75
C LYS A 253 12.09 6.10 14.13
#